data_4568e7835cde8426aa75f2eb6cf6086e
#
_entry.id   4568e7835cde8426aa75f2eb6cf6086e
#
_cell.length_a   1.000
_cell.length_b   1.000
_cell.length_c   1.000
_cell.angle_alpha   90.00
_cell.angle_beta   90.00
_cell.angle_gamma   90.00
#
_symmetry.space_group_name_H-M   'P 1'
#
loop_
_entity.id
_entity.type
_entity.pdbx_description
1 polymer ?
#
loop_
_entity_poly.entity_id
_entity_poly.type
_entity_poly.pdbx_seq_one_letter_code
_entity_poly.pdbx_strand_id
1 'polypeptide(L)'
;MLICQLKMSIFKSKIGNNKGVFERKGIFCVRINKKLWKNLVKCGKINRINVFPSGSDSLKYTFDFKEIGESIDFCTVKAEGFKTACASLSFMIPLTENASLFALIPNILTRSSEKYPTLTHLEKKLATLYGAEIGVDVSKIGENQVLKLSVCSIDDRFALHNEKIVEECCRVLFELVFRPKFVDGVFLEDEVESEKRLLAEQLGAEISDKRVYAKNRLEEIMCADEAYGINRLGTIDGINAITNEELTIAYKKLLKEAKVLLSVSANGSVETEGIKKLFLEYAENTERTPEKNETLYVESAEDVTYVKETAPVKQGKLVMGFRLGMKDRNDDYAAKRIMSDVFGGNPNSKLFKVVREEMSLCYYCSSRMLRAKGIMLVQSGIESFNEEKAKTAILDQLEEIKKGNFTEEDLDASKKALEDAFKSVSDSPEALDSWFTTQIEHSEYLYPEDYINMFKGVTKEDVIRAANDVTLDTVFMLEGTEDEEGENE
;
A
#
# COMPACT_ATOMS: atom_id res chain seq x y z
N MET A 1 1.28 32.84 -25.73
CA MET A 1 1.03 34.07 -24.95
C MET A 1 -0.39 34.60 -25.05
N LEU A 2 -0.98 34.77 -26.26
CA LEU A 2 -2.36 35.29 -26.40
C LEU A 2 -3.47 34.46 -25.76
N ILE A 3 -3.37 33.14 -25.81
CA ILE A 3 -4.38 32.21 -25.21
C ILE A 3 -4.37 32.26 -23.67
N CYS A 4 -3.23 32.51 -23.05
CA CYS A 4 -3.13 32.72 -21.60
C CYS A 4 -3.77 34.05 -21.17
N GLN A 5 -3.64 35.11 -21.96
CA GLN A 5 -4.23 36.42 -21.64
C GLN A 5 -5.76 36.44 -21.80
N LEU A 6 -6.33 35.74 -22.79
CA LEU A 6 -7.78 35.59 -22.92
C LEU A 6 -8.40 34.75 -21.80
N LYS A 7 -7.75 33.65 -21.36
CA LYS A 7 -8.21 32.86 -20.22
C LYS A 7 -8.13 33.63 -18.91
N MET A 8 -7.16 34.51 -18.73
CA MET A 8 -7.02 35.41 -17.57
C MET A 8 -8.09 36.50 -17.52
N SER A 9 -8.50 37.06 -18.65
CA SER A 9 -9.57 38.07 -18.72
C SER A 9 -10.91 37.49 -18.29
N ILE A 10 -11.27 36.26 -18.71
CA ILE A 10 -12.49 35.57 -18.33
C ILE A 10 -12.45 35.17 -16.86
N PHE A 11 -11.29 34.84 -16.31
CA PHE A 11 -11.10 34.48 -14.91
C PHE A 11 -11.25 35.72 -14.00
N LYS A 12 -10.66 36.88 -14.36
CA LYS A 12 -10.80 38.13 -13.60
C LYS A 12 -12.22 38.66 -13.58
N SER A 13 -13.01 38.49 -14.64
CA SER A 13 -14.39 38.96 -14.69
C SER A 13 -15.39 38.15 -13.83
N LYS A 14 -15.02 36.93 -13.42
CA LYS A 14 -15.87 36.05 -12.62
C LYS A 14 -15.56 36.02 -11.12
N ILE A 15 -14.43 36.56 -10.69
CA ILE A 15 -13.94 36.48 -9.27
C ILE A 15 -13.95 37.85 -8.63
N GLY A 16 -14.71 38.80 -8.92
CA GLY A 16 -14.83 40.07 -8.18
C GLY A 16 -13.62 40.42 -7.26
N ASN A 17 -13.38 41.64 -6.93
CA ASN A 17 -12.24 42.17 -6.15
C ASN A 17 -12.01 41.48 -4.78
N ASN A 18 -11.58 40.24 -4.74
CA ASN A 18 -11.21 39.55 -3.50
C ASN A 18 -9.69 39.58 -3.28
N LYS A 19 -9.27 40.23 -2.19
CA LYS A 19 -7.90 40.41 -1.71
C LYS A 19 -7.27 39.05 -1.36
N GLY A 20 -6.74 38.33 -2.32
CA GLY A 20 -6.12 37.02 -2.08
C GLY A 20 -5.27 36.48 -3.20
N VAL A 21 -4.83 37.34 -4.12
CA VAL A 21 -3.90 36.97 -5.19
C VAL A 21 -2.52 37.54 -4.88
N PHE A 22 -1.52 36.65 -4.74
CA PHE A 22 -0.13 37.04 -4.57
C PHE A 22 0.69 36.49 -5.73
N GLU A 23 1.54 37.34 -6.30
CA GLU A 23 2.49 36.94 -7.31
C GLU A 23 3.89 36.80 -6.69
N ARG A 24 4.49 35.63 -6.80
CA ARG A 24 5.90 35.40 -6.48
C ARG A 24 6.54 34.59 -7.60
N LYS A 25 7.51 35.20 -8.30
CA LYS A 25 8.34 34.57 -9.35
C LYS A 25 7.56 33.85 -10.47
N GLY A 26 6.50 34.50 -11.01
CA GLY A 26 5.78 33.96 -12.18
C GLY A 26 4.79 32.83 -11.91
N ILE A 27 4.57 32.47 -10.65
CA ILE A 27 3.59 31.46 -10.25
C ILE A 27 2.39 32.18 -9.61
N PHE A 28 1.19 31.96 -10.14
CA PHE A 28 -0.05 32.52 -9.59
C PHE A 28 -0.61 31.60 -8.53
N CYS A 29 -0.59 32.02 -7.27
CA CYS A 29 -1.28 31.35 -6.18
C CYS A 29 -2.65 31.97 -5.96
N VAL A 30 -3.72 31.19 -6.04
CA VAL A 30 -5.09 31.64 -5.79
C VAL A 30 -5.65 30.90 -4.57
N ARG A 31 -6.06 31.65 -3.54
CA ARG A 31 -6.73 31.09 -2.38
C ARG A 31 -8.21 30.87 -2.72
N ILE A 32 -8.60 29.61 -2.94
CA ILE A 32 -9.99 29.25 -3.30
C ILE A 32 -10.69 28.68 -2.06
N ASN A 33 -11.90 29.14 -1.75
CA ASN A 33 -12.67 28.57 -0.65
C ASN A 33 -13.37 27.26 -1.07
N LYS A 34 -13.66 26.39 -0.08
CA LYS A 34 -14.25 25.05 -0.28
C LYS A 34 -15.51 25.02 -1.18
N LYS A 35 -16.30 26.08 -1.18
CA LYS A 35 -17.56 26.15 -1.94
C LYS A 35 -17.30 26.44 -3.43
N LEU A 36 -16.30 27.25 -3.71
CA LEU A 36 -15.88 27.56 -5.09
C LEU A 36 -15.17 26.36 -5.73
N TRP A 37 -14.38 25.62 -4.95
CA TRP A 37 -13.72 24.40 -5.34
C TRP A 37 -14.70 23.31 -5.81
N LYS A 38 -15.72 22.99 -4.98
CA LYS A 38 -16.75 22.01 -5.35
C LYS A 38 -17.48 22.35 -6.65
N ASN A 39 -17.64 23.63 -6.97
CA ASN A 39 -18.29 24.07 -8.20
C ASN A 39 -17.37 24.00 -9.43
N LEU A 40 -16.06 24.14 -9.25
CA LEU A 40 -15.07 24.09 -10.32
C LEU A 40 -14.76 22.63 -10.73
N VAL A 41 -14.71 21.73 -9.77
CA VAL A 41 -14.53 20.28 -9.99
C VAL A 41 -15.75 19.68 -10.71
N LYS A 42 -16.98 20.04 -10.31
CA LYS A 42 -18.21 19.61 -11.01
C LYS A 42 -18.32 20.07 -12.46
N CYS A 43 -17.60 21.11 -12.87
CA CYS A 43 -17.64 21.64 -14.24
C CYS A 43 -16.62 21.02 -15.21
N GLY A 44 -15.79 20.06 -14.79
CA GLY A 44 -14.77 19.41 -15.65
C GLY A 44 -13.75 20.37 -16.28
N LYS A 45 -13.59 21.60 -15.73
CA LYS A 45 -12.82 22.69 -16.36
C LYS A 45 -11.41 22.89 -15.80
N ILE A 46 -10.98 22.10 -14.84
CA ILE A 46 -9.64 22.21 -14.24
C ILE A 46 -9.00 20.82 -14.23
N ASN A 47 -8.15 20.57 -15.20
CA ASN A 47 -7.16 19.51 -15.12
C ASN A 47 -5.97 20.05 -14.31
N ARG A 48 -5.79 19.51 -13.11
CA ARG A 48 -4.63 19.59 -12.21
C ARG A 48 -4.15 21.02 -11.85
N ILE A 49 -4.52 21.48 -10.66
CA ILE A 49 -3.84 22.57 -9.95
C ILE A 49 -3.24 21.95 -8.70
N ASN A 50 -1.92 22.04 -8.54
CA ASN A 50 -1.26 21.71 -7.28
C ASN A 50 -1.75 22.69 -6.21
N VAL A 51 -2.56 22.21 -5.25
CA VAL A 51 -3.04 23.00 -4.12
C VAL A 51 -2.06 22.77 -2.98
N PHE A 52 -1.26 23.77 -2.64
CA PHE A 52 -0.45 23.71 -1.43
C PHE A 52 -1.35 23.78 -0.19
N PRO A 53 -1.14 22.91 0.81
CA PRO A 53 -1.89 22.96 2.06
C PRO A 53 -1.67 24.30 2.78
N SER A 54 -2.75 24.88 3.29
CA SER A 54 -2.72 26.13 4.04
C SER A 54 -2.42 25.89 5.52
N GLY A 55 -1.22 25.40 5.82
CA GLY A 55 -0.71 25.22 7.17
C GLY A 55 0.76 25.63 7.25
N SER A 56 1.12 26.41 8.23
CA SER A 56 2.38 27.16 8.33
C SER A 56 3.59 26.37 8.83
N ASP A 57 3.59 25.05 8.78
CA ASP A 57 4.81 24.27 8.90
C ASP A 57 5.29 23.95 7.49
N SER A 58 6.49 24.40 7.12
CA SER A 58 7.11 24.08 5.84
C SER A 58 7.23 22.55 5.77
N LEU A 59 6.53 21.94 4.80
CA LEU A 59 6.68 20.52 4.51
C LEU A 59 8.18 20.23 4.32
N LYS A 60 8.67 19.19 5.00
CA LYS A 60 10.06 18.74 4.87
C LYS A 60 10.36 18.18 3.48
N TYR A 61 9.33 17.93 2.69
CA TYR A 61 9.42 17.38 1.35
C TYR A 61 8.29 17.92 0.46
N THR A 62 8.49 17.78 -0.85
CA THR A 62 7.47 18.05 -1.88
C THR A 62 7.38 16.88 -2.83
N PHE A 63 6.20 16.61 -3.40
CA PHE A 63 6.09 15.66 -4.49
C PHE A 63 5.52 16.33 -5.75
N ASP A 64 5.91 15.79 -6.91
CA ASP A 64 5.33 16.09 -8.21
C ASP A 64 4.89 14.77 -8.85
N PHE A 65 3.73 14.80 -9.50
CA PHE A 65 3.12 13.65 -10.10
C PHE A 65 2.72 13.98 -11.54
N LYS A 66 3.10 13.13 -12.47
CA LYS A 66 2.83 13.30 -13.90
C LYS A 66 2.53 11.96 -14.54
N GLU A 67 1.51 11.89 -15.36
CA GLU A 67 1.36 10.84 -16.34
C GLU A 67 2.37 11.06 -17.47
N ILE A 68 3.21 10.07 -17.75
CA ILE A 68 4.31 10.14 -18.74
C ILE A 68 4.13 9.17 -19.91
N GLY A 69 3.10 8.35 -19.85
CA GLY A 69 2.72 7.38 -20.87
C GLY A 69 1.37 6.76 -20.56
N GLU A 70 0.86 5.90 -21.40
CA GLU A 70 -0.44 5.23 -21.22
C GLU A 70 -0.43 4.37 -19.94
N SER A 71 -1.18 4.81 -18.92
CA SER A 71 -1.18 4.24 -17.56
C SER A 71 0.23 4.11 -16.95
N ILE A 72 1.11 5.06 -17.25
CA ILE A 72 2.42 5.18 -16.62
C ILE A 72 2.47 6.51 -15.89
N ASP A 73 2.56 6.41 -14.58
CA ASP A 73 2.67 7.56 -13.69
C ASP A 73 4.12 7.73 -13.21
N PHE A 74 4.57 8.97 -13.12
CA PHE A 74 5.87 9.33 -12.56
C PHE A 74 5.68 10.20 -11.34
N CYS A 75 6.08 9.70 -10.19
CA CYS A 75 6.07 10.40 -8.91
C CYS A 75 7.50 10.76 -8.50
N THR A 76 7.75 12.02 -8.20
CA THR A 76 9.03 12.46 -7.63
C THR A 76 8.82 13.09 -6.28
N VAL A 77 9.54 12.60 -5.28
CA VAL A 77 9.53 13.14 -3.92
C VAL A 77 10.88 13.80 -3.64
N LYS A 78 10.86 15.08 -3.30
CA LYS A 78 12.05 15.88 -3.02
C LYS A 78 12.07 16.27 -1.55
N ALA A 79 13.04 15.76 -0.79
CA ALA A 79 13.22 16.05 0.62
C ALA A 79 14.68 16.42 0.94
N GLU A 80 14.92 17.61 1.46
CA GLU A 80 16.29 18.11 1.69
C GLU A 80 17.08 17.35 2.75
N GLY A 81 16.38 16.70 3.70
CA GLY A 81 16.99 16.01 4.84
C GLY A 81 17.56 14.63 4.55
N PHE A 82 17.20 14.00 3.44
CA PHE A 82 17.58 12.61 3.16
C PHE A 82 19.06 12.48 2.82
N LYS A 83 19.67 11.41 3.36
CA LYS A 83 21.05 10.98 3.04
C LYS A 83 21.07 9.84 2.03
N THR A 84 19.93 9.18 1.86
CA THR A 84 19.69 8.09 0.92
C THR A 84 18.65 8.52 -0.10
N ALA A 85 18.55 7.78 -1.18
CA ALA A 85 17.52 7.89 -2.20
C ALA A 85 16.95 6.51 -2.49
N CYS A 86 15.68 6.45 -2.83
CA CYS A 86 15.01 5.23 -3.26
C CYS A 86 14.27 5.49 -4.57
N ALA A 87 14.42 4.60 -5.54
CA ALA A 87 13.63 4.60 -6.76
C ALA A 87 12.94 3.25 -6.92
N SER A 88 11.71 3.26 -7.42
CA SER A 88 10.96 2.02 -7.62
C SER A 88 10.12 2.04 -8.88
N LEU A 89 9.88 0.82 -9.40
CA LEU A 89 8.87 0.51 -10.40
C LEU A 89 7.83 -0.40 -9.77
N SER A 90 6.60 0.06 -9.72
CA SER A 90 5.45 -0.72 -9.24
C SER A 90 4.52 -1.01 -10.42
N PHE A 91 4.17 -2.27 -10.59
CA PHE A 91 3.27 -2.78 -11.61
C PHE A 91 2.01 -3.27 -10.93
N MET A 92 0.86 -2.68 -11.24
CA MET A 92 -0.42 -3.10 -10.74
C MET A 92 -1.22 -3.82 -11.82
N ILE A 93 -1.66 -5.02 -11.53
CA ILE A 93 -2.43 -5.89 -12.42
C ILE A 93 -3.58 -6.54 -11.64
N PRO A 94 -4.71 -6.91 -12.28
CA PRO A 94 -5.80 -7.61 -11.59
C PRO A 94 -5.30 -8.86 -10.86
N LEU A 95 -5.76 -9.06 -9.63
CA LEU A 95 -5.48 -10.26 -8.85
C LEU A 95 -6.36 -11.40 -9.37
N THR A 96 -5.74 -12.47 -9.83
CA THR A 96 -6.41 -13.63 -10.43
C THR A 96 -5.80 -14.93 -9.93
N GLU A 97 -6.34 -16.06 -10.34
CA GLU A 97 -5.78 -17.39 -10.08
C GLU A 97 -4.31 -17.54 -10.53
N ASN A 98 -3.85 -16.68 -11.44
CA ASN A 98 -2.45 -16.62 -11.88
C ASN A 98 -1.53 -15.86 -10.91
N ALA A 99 -1.96 -15.57 -9.68
CA ALA A 99 -1.19 -14.80 -8.71
C ALA A 99 0.21 -15.37 -8.46
N SER A 100 0.37 -16.70 -8.41
CA SER A 100 1.68 -17.36 -8.26
C SER A 100 2.63 -17.00 -9.40
N LEU A 101 2.13 -16.99 -10.62
CA LEU A 101 2.90 -16.72 -11.83
C LEU A 101 3.43 -15.28 -11.83
N PHE A 102 2.56 -14.30 -11.51
CA PHE A 102 2.98 -12.91 -11.42
C PHE A 102 3.88 -12.65 -10.21
N ALA A 103 3.64 -13.30 -9.07
CA ALA A 103 4.46 -13.14 -7.86
C ALA A 103 5.92 -13.54 -8.07
N LEU A 104 6.23 -14.45 -9.00
CA LEU A 104 7.58 -14.90 -9.31
C LEU A 104 8.36 -13.87 -10.14
N ILE A 105 7.67 -13.00 -10.91
CA ILE A 105 8.32 -12.09 -11.87
C ILE A 105 9.33 -11.14 -11.21
N PRO A 106 9.03 -10.42 -10.11
CA PRO A 106 9.99 -9.52 -9.50
C PRO A 106 11.29 -10.22 -9.10
N ASN A 107 11.19 -11.43 -8.57
CA ASN A 107 12.33 -12.20 -8.12
C ASN A 107 13.22 -12.64 -9.31
N ILE A 108 12.65 -13.20 -10.37
CA ILE A 108 13.41 -13.65 -11.53
C ILE A 108 14.11 -12.48 -12.23
N LEU A 109 13.51 -11.30 -12.29
CA LEU A 109 14.09 -10.11 -12.90
C LEU A 109 15.35 -9.62 -12.17
N THR A 110 15.53 -9.97 -10.90
CA THR A 110 16.74 -9.59 -10.13
C THR A 110 17.88 -10.60 -10.23
N ARG A 111 17.74 -11.69 -11.02
CA ARG A 111 18.77 -12.72 -11.16
C ARG A 111 19.79 -12.39 -12.22
N SER A 112 19.34 -12.01 -13.41
CA SER A 112 20.20 -11.72 -14.54
C SER A 112 19.54 -10.79 -15.57
N SER A 113 20.37 -10.06 -16.32
CA SER A 113 19.95 -9.25 -17.46
C SER A 113 20.94 -9.42 -18.60
N GLU A 114 20.64 -8.82 -19.74
CA GLU A 114 21.58 -8.82 -20.87
C GLU A 114 22.95 -8.23 -20.47
N LYS A 115 22.93 -7.15 -19.71
CA LYS A 115 24.15 -6.44 -19.25
C LYS A 115 24.79 -7.09 -18.01
N TYR A 116 23.98 -7.67 -17.13
CA TYR A 116 24.42 -8.34 -15.92
C TYR A 116 24.04 -9.83 -15.98
N PRO A 117 24.79 -10.66 -16.72
CA PRO A 117 24.37 -12.01 -17.09
C PRO A 117 24.38 -13.02 -15.94
N THR A 118 24.83 -12.63 -14.75
CA THR A 118 24.74 -13.42 -13.51
C THR A 118 24.59 -12.51 -12.30
N LEU A 119 24.04 -13.05 -11.20
CA LEU A 119 23.91 -12.34 -9.93
C LEU A 119 25.25 -11.73 -9.46
N THR A 120 26.38 -12.44 -9.66
CA THR A 120 27.72 -11.92 -9.30
C THR A 120 28.08 -10.64 -10.09
N HIS A 121 27.67 -10.51 -11.35
CA HIS A 121 27.90 -9.28 -12.12
C HIS A 121 27.04 -8.13 -11.60
N LEU A 122 25.79 -8.42 -11.25
CA LEU A 122 24.88 -7.44 -10.66
C LEU A 122 25.41 -6.96 -9.31
N GLU A 123 25.77 -7.87 -8.40
CA GLU A 123 26.32 -7.55 -7.08
C GLU A 123 27.60 -6.70 -7.17
N LYS A 124 28.51 -7.03 -8.09
CA LYS A 124 29.70 -6.21 -8.35
C LYS A 124 29.32 -4.79 -8.80
N LYS A 125 28.31 -4.64 -9.67
CA LYS A 125 27.83 -3.31 -10.10
C LYS A 125 27.27 -2.55 -8.92
N LEU A 126 26.39 -3.16 -8.10
CA LEU A 126 25.80 -2.55 -6.92
C LEU A 126 26.87 -2.13 -5.90
N ALA A 127 27.89 -2.96 -5.69
CA ALA A 127 29.04 -2.60 -4.84
C ALA A 127 29.77 -1.34 -5.35
N THR A 128 29.91 -1.15 -6.66
CA THR A 128 30.50 0.08 -7.24
C THR A 128 29.58 1.30 -7.08
N LEU A 129 28.31 1.10 -6.79
CA LEU A 129 27.31 2.13 -6.48
C LEU A 129 27.15 2.33 -4.96
N TYR A 130 28.28 2.21 -4.24
CA TYR A 130 28.37 2.41 -2.79
C TYR A 130 27.49 1.43 -1.98
N GLY A 131 27.31 0.21 -2.48
CA GLY A 131 26.49 -0.80 -1.83
C GLY A 131 24.99 -0.52 -1.98
N ALA A 132 24.58 -0.06 -3.18
CA ALA A 132 23.15 0.07 -3.47
C ALA A 132 22.44 -1.28 -3.35
N GLU A 133 21.21 -1.26 -2.88
CA GLU A 133 20.42 -2.45 -2.61
C GLU A 133 19.20 -2.50 -3.52
N ILE A 134 18.91 -3.70 -4.07
CA ILE A 134 17.69 -3.97 -4.82
C ILE A 134 16.72 -4.70 -3.92
N GLY A 135 15.49 -4.20 -3.85
CA GLY A 135 14.38 -4.81 -3.14
C GLY A 135 13.26 -5.25 -4.08
N VAL A 136 12.59 -6.32 -3.71
CA VAL A 136 11.37 -6.79 -4.36
C VAL A 136 10.25 -6.90 -3.33
N ASP A 137 9.02 -6.58 -3.75
CA ASP A 137 7.82 -6.75 -2.93
C ASP A 137 6.64 -7.18 -3.79
N VAL A 138 5.81 -8.06 -3.24
CA VAL A 138 4.53 -8.46 -3.81
C VAL A 138 3.46 -8.21 -2.79
N SER A 139 2.56 -7.29 -3.10
CA SER A 139 1.45 -6.90 -2.23
C SER A 139 0.11 -6.93 -2.97
N LYS A 140 -0.98 -6.68 -2.26
CA LYS A 140 -2.30 -6.47 -2.87
C LYS A 140 -2.91 -5.15 -2.41
N ILE A 141 -3.51 -4.43 -3.35
CA ILE A 141 -4.24 -3.19 -3.11
C ILE A 141 -5.64 -3.39 -3.71
N GLY A 142 -6.65 -3.49 -2.84
CA GLY A 142 -7.96 -3.94 -3.29
C GLY A 142 -7.86 -5.28 -4.01
N GLU A 143 -8.50 -5.41 -5.15
CA GLU A 143 -8.47 -6.63 -5.97
C GLU A 143 -7.37 -6.62 -7.04
N ASN A 144 -6.29 -5.90 -6.76
CA ASN A 144 -5.11 -5.85 -7.62
C ASN A 144 -3.89 -6.40 -6.91
N GLN A 145 -3.06 -7.13 -7.66
CA GLN A 145 -1.71 -7.52 -7.27
C GLN A 145 -0.74 -6.41 -7.68
N VAL A 146 0.13 -6.02 -6.76
CA VAL A 146 1.15 -4.99 -6.99
C VAL A 146 2.53 -5.62 -6.84
N LEU A 147 3.27 -5.60 -7.95
CA LEU A 147 4.62 -6.09 -8.05
C LEU A 147 5.57 -4.91 -8.05
N LYS A 148 6.47 -4.85 -7.08
CA LYS A 148 7.38 -3.72 -6.91
C LYS A 148 8.83 -4.18 -6.97
N LEU A 149 9.63 -3.50 -7.76
CA LEU A 149 11.08 -3.56 -7.74
C LEU A 149 11.60 -2.18 -7.32
N SER A 150 12.54 -2.15 -6.41
CA SER A 150 13.12 -0.91 -5.89
C SER A 150 14.63 -0.97 -5.86
N VAL A 151 15.27 0.18 -5.91
CA VAL A 151 16.70 0.34 -5.68
C VAL A 151 16.91 1.51 -4.72
N CYS A 152 17.64 1.27 -3.64
CA CYS A 152 18.00 2.27 -2.66
C CYS A 152 19.51 2.44 -2.62
N SER A 153 19.96 3.68 -2.48
CA SER A 153 21.39 4.06 -2.50
C SER A 153 21.65 5.27 -1.61
N ILE A 154 22.90 5.62 -1.44
CA ILE A 154 23.25 6.95 -0.93
C ILE A 154 22.85 8.02 -1.94
N ASP A 155 22.56 9.22 -1.45
CA ASP A 155 22.27 10.39 -2.29
C ASP A 155 23.54 10.88 -3.02
N ASP A 156 23.37 11.43 -4.23
CA ASP A 156 24.45 11.91 -5.11
C ASP A 156 25.44 12.86 -4.40
N ARG A 157 25.00 13.61 -3.39
CA ARG A 157 25.86 14.53 -2.62
C ARG A 157 26.96 13.83 -1.82
N PHE A 158 26.82 12.53 -1.58
CA PHE A 158 27.81 11.71 -0.85
C PHE A 158 28.73 10.93 -1.79
N ALA A 159 28.58 11.07 -3.10
CA ALA A 159 29.49 10.50 -4.09
C ALA A 159 30.89 11.13 -3.98
N LEU A 160 31.94 10.29 -4.03
CA LEU A 160 33.33 10.78 -3.88
C LEU A 160 33.84 11.57 -5.08
N HIS A 161 33.29 11.29 -6.27
CA HIS A 161 33.75 11.87 -7.54
C HIS A 161 32.61 12.57 -8.30
N ASN A 162 31.56 13.02 -7.60
CA ASN A 162 30.36 13.64 -8.16
C ASN A 162 29.62 12.75 -9.17
N GLU A 163 29.62 11.44 -8.96
CA GLU A 163 28.85 10.51 -9.75
C GLU A 163 27.34 10.71 -9.54
N LYS A 164 26.56 10.49 -10.57
CA LYS A 164 25.09 10.45 -10.49
C LYS A 164 24.62 9.07 -10.06
N ILE A 165 24.78 8.77 -8.76
CA ILE A 165 24.51 7.45 -8.21
C ILE A 165 23.05 7.06 -8.39
N VAL A 166 22.11 7.96 -8.11
CA VAL A 166 20.67 7.69 -8.20
C VAL A 166 20.26 7.39 -9.65
N GLU A 167 20.77 8.15 -10.64
CA GLU A 167 20.51 7.86 -12.06
C GLU A 167 21.10 6.50 -12.48
N GLU A 168 22.31 6.17 -12.04
CA GLU A 168 22.94 4.88 -12.35
C GLU A 168 22.21 3.71 -11.67
N CYS A 169 21.70 3.88 -10.46
CA CYS A 169 20.82 2.91 -9.77
C CYS A 169 19.52 2.69 -10.55
N CYS A 170 18.88 3.77 -11.02
CA CYS A 170 17.71 3.67 -11.89
C CYS A 170 18.04 2.94 -13.20
N ARG A 171 19.23 3.18 -13.78
CA ARG A 171 19.69 2.47 -14.98
C ARG A 171 19.82 0.97 -14.74
N VAL A 172 20.33 0.56 -13.57
CA VAL A 172 20.38 -0.86 -13.18
C VAL A 172 18.97 -1.43 -13.07
N LEU A 173 18.08 -0.73 -12.36
CA LEU A 173 16.68 -1.16 -12.20
C LEU A 173 15.97 -1.33 -13.55
N PHE A 174 16.12 -0.35 -14.46
CA PHE A 174 15.49 -0.42 -15.79
C PHE A 174 16.09 -1.52 -16.66
N GLU A 175 17.40 -1.74 -16.56
CA GLU A 175 18.08 -2.85 -17.24
C GLU A 175 17.50 -4.21 -16.81
N LEU A 176 17.32 -4.42 -15.52
CA LEU A 176 16.73 -5.64 -14.96
C LEU A 176 15.30 -5.85 -15.42
N VAL A 177 14.50 -4.77 -15.43
CA VAL A 177 13.07 -4.85 -15.75
C VAL A 177 12.81 -4.99 -17.24
N PHE A 178 13.52 -4.25 -18.12
CA PHE A 178 13.20 -4.16 -19.53
C PHE A 178 14.13 -5.00 -20.45
N ARG A 179 15.26 -5.47 -19.91
CA ARG A 179 16.25 -6.29 -20.65
C ARG A 179 16.69 -7.51 -19.86
N PRO A 180 15.73 -8.33 -19.35
CA PRO A 180 16.08 -9.56 -18.68
C PRO A 180 16.80 -10.49 -19.66
N LYS A 181 17.63 -11.35 -19.12
CA LYS A 181 18.35 -12.35 -19.94
C LYS A 181 17.41 -13.50 -20.31
N PHE A 182 17.31 -13.76 -21.60
CA PHE A 182 16.61 -14.92 -22.16
C PHE A 182 17.58 -15.89 -22.82
N VAL A 183 17.25 -17.19 -22.82
CA VAL A 183 17.86 -18.23 -23.61
C VAL A 183 16.74 -18.86 -24.42
N ASP A 184 16.93 -18.95 -25.74
CA ASP A 184 15.92 -19.44 -26.69
C ASP A 184 14.55 -18.73 -26.56
N GLY A 185 14.56 -17.46 -26.11
CA GLY A 185 13.39 -16.62 -26.01
C GLY A 185 12.59 -16.75 -24.70
N VAL A 186 13.05 -17.53 -23.72
CA VAL A 186 12.44 -17.74 -22.40
C VAL A 186 13.45 -17.47 -21.27
N PHE A 187 12.97 -17.31 -20.04
CA PHE A 187 13.83 -17.22 -18.85
C PHE A 187 14.67 -18.48 -18.65
N LEU A 188 15.83 -18.35 -17.99
CA LEU A 188 16.72 -19.47 -17.71
C LEU A 188 16.07 -20.45 -16.73
N GLU A 189 16.02 -21.74 -17.09
CA GLU A 189 15.37 -22.80 -16.31
C GLU A 189 15.93 -22.89 -14.87
N ASP A 190 17.27 -22.94 -14.74
CA ASP A 190 17.92 -23.02 -13.43
C ASP A 190 17.59 -21.83 -12.51
N GLU A 191 17.44 -20.63 -13.08
CA GLU A 191 17.06 -19.43 -12.33
C GLU A 191 15.58 -19.49 -11.93
N VAL A 192 14.70 -19.92 -12.84
CA VAL A 192 13.26 -20.09 -12.57
C VAL A 192 13.03 -21.12 -11.47
N GLU A 193 13.65 -22.31 -11.56
CA GLU A 193 13.51 -23.35 -10.54
C GLU A 193 14.05 -22.90 -9.16
N SER A 194 15.15 -22.12 -9.17
CA SER A 194 15.68 -21.54 -7.93
C SER A 194 14.69 -20.57 -7.28
N GLU A 195 14.08 -19.68 -8.08
CA GLU A 195 13.14 -18.68 -7.55
C GLU A 195 11.78 -19.29 -7.17
N LYS A 196 11.31 -20.32 -7.89
CA LYS A 196 10.13 -21.12 -7.49
C LYS A 196 10.31 -21.70 -6.08
N ARG A 197 11.47 -22.31 -5.84
CA ARG A 197 11.79 -22.88 -4.53
C ARG A 197 11.78 -21.81 -3.44
N LEU A 198 12.43 -20.66 -3.67
CA LEU A 198 12.48 -19.55 -2.69
C LEU A 198 11.09 -18.96 -2.43
N LEU A 199 10.26 -18.78 -3.47
CA LEU A 199 8.88 -18.26 -3.32
C LEU A 199 7.99 -19.27 -2.56
N ALA A 200 8.15 -20.58 -2.84
CA ALA A 200 7.45 -21.63 -2.10
C ALA A 200 7.88 -21.69 -0.62
N GLU A 201 9.19 -21.53 -0.34
CA GLU A 201 9.71 -21.41 1.03
C GLU A 201 9.15 -20.18 1.74
N GLN A 202 9.07 -19.02 1.06
CA GLN A 202 8.47 -17.81 1.60
C GLN A 202 6.99 -18.02 1.96
N LEU A 203 6.21 -18.58 1.04
CA LEU A 203 4.79 -18.88 1.30
C LEU A 203 4.64 -19.92 2.42
N GLY A 204 5.50 -20.94 2.46
CA GLY A 204 5.55 -21.91 3.54
C GLY A 204 5.87 -21.28 4.90
N ALA A 205 6.73 -20.28 4.95
CA ALA A 205 7.02 -19.52 6.17
C ALA A 205 5.79 -18.71 6.64
N GLU A 206 5.02 -18.09 5.71
CA GLU A 206 3.76 -17.42 6.06
C GLU A 206 2.71 -18.40 6.63
N ILE A 207 2.61 -19.61 6.06
CA ILE A 207 1.73 -20.69 6.58
C ILE A 207 2.19 -21.17 7.96
N SER A 208 3.50 -21.19 8.20
CA SER A 208 4.08 -21.60 9.48
C SER A 208 3.86 -20.55 10.58
N ASP A 209 3.86 -19.26 10.26
CA ASP A 209 3.43 -18.20 11.20
C ASP A 209 1.91 -18.25 11.37
N LYS A 210 1.46 -18.84 12.46
CA LYS A 210 0.03 -19.08 12.71
C LYS A 210 -0.80 -17.81 12.88
N ARG A 211 -0.18 -16.68 13.16
CA ARG A 211 -0.87 -15.37 13.16
C ARG A 211 -1.13 -14.88 11.74
N VAL A 212 -0.12 -15.00 10.89
CA VAL A 212 -0.24 -14.67 9.45
C VAL A 212 -1.19 -15.64 8.76
N TYR A 213 -1.04 -16.94 9.03
CA TYR A 213 -1.91 -17.98 8.51
C TYR A 213 -3.39 -17.72 8.83
N ALA A 214 -3.72 -17.52 10.10
CA ALA A 214 -5.11 -17.30 10.54
C ALA A 214 -5.72 -16.05 9.89
N LYS A 215 -4.93 -14.98 9.74
CA LYS A 215 -5.35 -13.77 9.02
C LYS A 215 -5.61 -14.07 7.55
N ASN A 216 -4.68 -14.71 6.85
CA ASN A 216 -4.80 -15.00 5.42
C ASN A 216 -5.98 -15.95 5.17
N ARG A 217 -6.17 -16.92 6.06
CA ARG A 217 -7.27 -17.87 5.98
C ARG A 217 -8.64 -17.21 6.16
N LEU A 218 -8.75 -16.26 7.11
CA LEU A 218 -9.98 -15.48 7.24
C LEU A 218 -10.23 -14.65 5.98
N GLU A 219 -9.22 -13.96 5.42
CA GLU A 219 -9.40 -13.17 4.19
C GLU A 219 -9.88 -14.04 3.02
N GLU A 220 -9.34 -15.25 2.88
CA GLU A 220 -9.75 -16.23 1.87
C GLU A 220 -11.22 -16.64 2.02
N ILE A 221 -11.64 -16.94 3.25
CA ILE A 221 -13.02 -17.38 3.55
C ILE A 221 -14.00 -16.20 3.37
N MET A 222 -13.69 -15.06 3.98
CA MET A 222 -14.53 -13.87 3.96
C MET A 222 -14.75 -13.32 2.55
N CYS A 223 -13.75 -13.47 1.70
CA CYS A 223 -13.74 -12.95 0.33
C CYS A 223 -13.71 -14.08 -0.71
N ALA A 224 -14.33 -15.24 -0.43
CA ALA A 224 -14.29 -16.40 -1.31
C ALA A 224 -14.85 -16.12 -2.73
N ASP A 225 -15.85 -15.25 -2.83
CA ASP A 225 -16.46 -14.84 -4.09
C ASP A 225 -15.86 -13.52 -4.65
N GLU A 226 -14.75 -13.06 -4.10
CA GLU A 226 -14.08 -11.81 -4.43
C GLU A 226 -12.62 -12.08 -4.76
N ALA A 227 -12.04 -11.42 -5.76
CA ALA A 227 -10.62 -11.61 -6.09
C ALA A 227 -9.68 -11.33 -4.91
N TYR A 228 -10.11 -10.50 -3.95
CA TYR A 228 -9.35 -10.21 -2.73
C TYR A 228 -9.06 -11.46 -1.88
N GLY A 229 -9.89 -12.51 -1.94
CA GLY A 229 -9.66 -13.79 -1.25
C GLY A 229 -8.41 -14.53 -1.72
N ILE A 230 -7.95 -14.26 -2.94
CA ILE A 230 -6.74 -14.89 -3.50
C ILE A 230 -5.50 -14.39 -2.74
N ASN A 231 -4.62 -15.30 -2.34
CA ASN A 231 -3.34 -14.93 -1.75
C ASN A 231 -2.45 -14.23 -2.81
N ARG A 232 -1.82 -13.13 -2.44
CA ARG A 232 -0.95 -12.37 -3.35
C ARG A 232 0.24 -13.16 -3.92
N LEU A 233 0.68 -14.21 -3.23
CA LEU A 233 1.74 -15.13 -3.69
C LEU A 233 1.15 -16.38 -4.39
N GLY A 234 -0.17 -16.50 -4.44
CA GLY A 234 -0.87 -17.67 -4.96
C GLY A 234 -0.80 -18.87 -4.02
N THR A 235 -0.53 -20.05 -4.58
CA THR A 235 -0.48 -21.32 -3.84
C THR A 235 0.84 -22.05 -4.11
N ILE A 236 1.27 -22.93 -3.20
CA ILE A 236 2.48 -23.77 -3.38
C ILE A 236 2.36 -24.62 -4.64
N ASP A 237 1.22 -25.24 -4.90
CA ASP A 237 0.98 -26.03 -6.11
C ASP A 237 1.05 -25.16 -7.36
N GLY A 238 0.45 -23.96 -7.33
CA GLY A 238 0.53 -23.00 -8.40
C GLY A 238 1.96 -22.55 -8.70
N ILE A 239 2.78 -22.30 -7.67
CA ILE A 239 4.21 -21.95 -7.82
C ILE A 239 4.97 -23.12 -8.47
N ASN A 240 4.78 -24.36 -7.99
CA ASN A 240 5.46 -25.54 -8.50
C ASN A 240 5.10 -25.87 -9.95
N ALA A 241 3.88 -25.54 -10.38
CA ALA A 241 3.40 -25.78 -11.73
C ALA A 241 3.93 -24.80 -12.80
N ILE A 242 4.55 -23.67 -12.41
CA ILE A 242 5.03 -22.64 -13.34
C ILE A 242 6.08 -23.21 -14.31
N THR A 243 5.90 -22.96 -15.59
CA THR A 243 6.90 -23.23 -16.64
C THR A 243 7.61 -21.94 -17.06
N ASN A 244 8.78 -22.08 -17.69
CA ASN A 244 9.56 -20.94 -18.20
C ASN A 244 8.81 -20.16 -19.28
N GLU A 245 8.07 -20.88 -20.13
CA GLU A 245 7.26 -20.31 -21.21
C GLU A 245 6.11 -19.46 -20.64
N GLU A 246 5.37 -20.02 -19.69
CA GLU A 246 4.27 -19.31 -19.03
C GLU A 246 4.77 -18.08 -18.29
N LEU A 247 5.88 -18.18 -17.55
CA LEU A 247 6.51 -17.06 -16.87
C LEU A 247 6.93 -15.95 -17.84
N THR A 248 7.50 -16.35 -18.99
CA THR A 248 7.92 -15.40 -20.02
C THR A 248 6.72 -14.71 -20.67
N ILE A 249 5.63 -15.43 -20.90
CA ILE A 249 4.36 -14.85 -21.41
C ILE A 249 3.77 -13.89 -20.38
N ALA A 250 3.73 -14.28 -19.10
CA ALA A 250 3.23 -13.43 -18.02
C ALA A 250 4.05 -12.16 -17.84
N TYR A 251 5.38 -12.24 -17.94
CA TYR A 251 6.25 -11.06 -17.93
C TYR A 251 5.92 -10.08 -19.08
N LYS A 252 5.77 -10.59 -20.31
CA LYS A 252 5.38 -9.75 -21.46
C LYS A 252 3.99 -9.14 -21.26
N LYS A 253 3.05 -9.91 -20.72
CA LYS A 253 1.71 -9.44 -20.33
C LYS A 253 1.79 -8.34 -19.28
N LEU A 254 2.60 -8.51 -18.24
CA LEU A 254 2.80 -7.51 -17.19
C LEU A 254 3.26 -6.17 -17.77
N LEU A 255 4.28 -6.17 -18.62
CA LEU A 255 4.78 -4.94 -19.26
C LEU A 255 3.71 -4.28 -20.15
N LYS A 256 2.86 -5.07 -20.79
CA LYS A 256 1.83 -4.60 -21.70
C LYS A 256 0.59 -4.04 -20.97
N GLU A 257 0.13 -4.71 -19.93
CA GLU A 257 -1.21 -4.51 -19.37
C GLU A 257 -1.22 -3.83 -17.99
N ALA A 258 -0.13 -3.91 -17.21
CA ALA A 258 -0.11 -3.35 -15.88
C ALA A 258 -0.19 -1.82 -15.87
N LYS A 259 -0.88 -1.23 -14.89
CA LYS A 259 -0.64 0.16 -14.52
C LYS A 259 0.73 0.29 -13.87
N VAL A 260 1.53 1.27 -14.28
CA VAL A 260 2.91 1.45 -13.83
C VAL A 260 3.07 2.73 -13.05
N LEU A 261 3.75 2.66 -11.90
CA LEU A 261 4.23 3.82 -11.16
C LEU A 261 5.76 3.76 -11.11
N LEU A 262 6.41 4.71 -11.76
CA LEU A 262 7.81 5.05 -11.50
C LEU A 262 7.85 6.07 -10.36
N SER A 263 8.51 5.74 -9.26
CA SER A 263 8.67 6.64 -8.12
C SER A 263 10.16 6.89 -7.85
N VAL A 264 10.50 8.14 -7.52
CA VAL A 264 11.86 8.54 -7.12
C VAL A 264 11.77 9.44 -5.90
N SER A 265 12.21 8.95 -4.76
CA SER A 265 12.28 9.68 -3.49
C SER A 265 13.74 10.00 -3.17
N ALA A 266 14.12 11.28 -3.26
CA ALA A 266 15.51 11.69 -3.13
C ALA A 266 15.64 13.13 -2.62
N ASN A 267 16.87 13.57 -2.40
CA ASN A 267 17.15 14.99 -2.16
C ASN A 267 16.79 15.83 -3.38
N GLY A 268 16.42 17.09 -3.15
CA GLY A 268 16.03 18.02 -4.21
C GLY A 268 17.11 18.33 -5.27
N SER A 269 18.36 17.93 -5.03
CA SER A 269 19.47 18.08 -5.98
C SER A 269 19.53 17.00 -7.06
N VAL A 270 18.80 15.88 -6.89
CA VAL A 270 18.78 14.78 -7.87
C VAL A 270 18.02 15.20 -9.13
N GLU A 271 18.62 14.94 -10.29
CA GLU A 271 18.09 15.31 -11.62
C GLU A 271 17.03 14.28 -12.10
N THR A 272 15.79 14.49 -11.72
CA THR A 272 14.70 13.54 -11.97
C THR A 272 14.21 13.52 -13.44
N GLU A 273 14.38 14.61 -14.20
CA GLU A 273 14.02 14.63 -15.62
C GLU A 273 14.95 13.72 -16.46
N GLY A 274 16.23 13.60 -16.09
CA GLY A 274 17.16 12.64 -16.68
C GLY A 274 16.70 11.18 -16.45
N ILE A 275 16.25 10.87 -15.23
CA ILE A 275 15.71 9.55 -14.87
C ILE A 275 14.45 9.23 -15.68
N LYS A 276 13.53 10.20 -15.80
CA LYS A 276 12.33 10.04 -16.64
C LYS A 276 12.68 9.75 -18.10
N LYS A 277 13.61 10.50 -18.67
CA LYS A 277 14.06 10.29 -20.05
C LYS A 277 14.66 8.89 -20.22
N LEU A 278 15.51 8.50 -19.30
CA LEU A 278 16.12 7.16 -19.28
C LEU A 278 15.05 6.07 -19.22
N PHE A 279 14.04 6.21 -18.36
CA PHE A 279 12.94 5.25 -18.29
C PHE A 279 12.21 5.13 -19.64
N LEU A 280 11.87 6.25 -20.27
CA LEU A 280 11.17 6.26 -21.56
C LEU A 280 12.00 5.60 -22.68
N GLU A 281 13.34 5.75 -22.66
CA GLU A 281 14.24 5.06 -23.61
C GLU A 281 14.21 3.54 -23.42
N TYR A 282 14.14 3.04 -22.16
CA TYR A 282 14.02 1.60 -21.90
C TYR A 282 12.63 1.05 -22.25
N ALA A 283 11.58 1.83 -22.05
CA ALA A 283 10.18 1.44 -22.27
C ALA A 283 9.71 1.63 -23.73
N GLU A 284 10.52 2.24 -24.61
CA GLU A 284 10.15 2.69 -25.98
C GLU A 284 9.50 1.59 -26.82
N ASN A 285 9.98 0.35 -26.71
CA ASN A 285 9.53 -0.78 -27.53
C ASN A 285 8.38 -1.57 -26.86
N THR A 286 7.83 -1.09 -25.75
CA THR A 286 6.73 -1.77 -25.06
C THR A 286 5.39 -1.23 -25.57
N GLU A 287 4.69 -2.01 -26.40
CA GLU A 287 3.30 -1.73 -26.75
C GLU A 287 2.42 -1.91 -25.52
N ARG A 288 1.58 -0.92 -25.21
CA ARG A 288 0.77 -0.94 -24.00
C ARG A 288 -0.72 -0.98 -24.31
N THR A 289 -1.41 -1.83 -23.56
CA THR A 289 -2.88 -1.93 -23.54
C THR A 289 -3.33 -2.16 -22.09
N PRO A 290 -3.23 -1.10 -21.24
CA PRO A 290 -3.46 -1.27 -19.81
C PRO A 290 -4.85 -1.79 -19.47
N GLU A 291 -4.90 -2.78 -18.62
CA GLU A 291 -6.14 -3.32 -18.08
C GLU A 291 -6.55 -2.51 -16.83
N LYS A 292 -7.82 -2.10 -16.78
CA LYS A 292 -8.39 -1.47 -15.60
C LYS A 292 -9.15 -2.52 -14.80
N ASN A 293 -8.87 -2.56 -13.51
CA ASN A 293 -9.63 -3.36 -12.56
C ASN A 293 -10.11 -2.45 -11.43
N GLU A 294 -11.41 -2.51 -11.17
CA GLU A 294 -12.04 -1.77 -10.07
C GLU A 294 -12.30 -2.75 -8.93
N THR A 295 -11.88 -2.39 -7.72
CA THR A 295 -12.13 -3.19 -6.53
C THR A 295 -13.62 -3.25 -6.21
N LEU A 296 -14.16 -4.45 -6.03
CA LEU A 296 -15.52 -4.67 -5.55
C LEU A 296 -15.59 -4.32 -4.04
N TYR A 297 -16.54 -3.48 -3.66
CA TYR A 297 -16.83 -3.17 -2.26
C TYR A 297 -18.14 -3.86 -1.85
N VAL A 298 -18.06 -4.78 -0.89
CA VAL A 298 -19.21 -5.40 -0.26
C VAL A 298 -19.52 -4.63 1.00
N GLU A 299 -20.69 -3.95 1.03
CA GLU A 299 -21.06 -3.04 2.13
C GLU A 299 -21.37 -3.79 3.43
N SER A 300 -22.04 -4.94 3.35
CA SER A 300 -22.46 -5.73 4.52
C SER A 300 -22.50 -7.22 4.20
N ALA A 301 -22.40 -8.06 5.22
CA ALA A 301 -22.69 -9.48 5.13
C ALA A 301 -24.17 -9.74 5.46
N GLU A 302 -24.79 -10.69 4.75
CA GLU A 302 -26.15 -11.16 5.04
C GLU A 302 -26.15 -12.13 6.23
N ASP A 303 -25.21 -13.08 6.25
CA ASP A 303 -25.02 -14.06 7.29
C ASP A 303 -23.57 -14.07 7.80
N VAL A 304 -23.36 -14.53 9.04
CA VAL A 304 -22.03 -14.65 9.63
C VAL A 304 -21.48 -16.06 9.39
N THR A 305 -20.32 -16.15 8.76
CA THR A 305 -19.60 -17.41 8.53
C THR A 305 -18.70 -17.74 9.74
N TYR A 306 -18.81 -18.96 10.25
CA TYR A 306 -17.96 -19.47 11.35
C TYR A 306 -17.14 -20.63 10.87
N VAL A 307 -15.82 -20.51 10.94
CA VAL A 307 -14.89 -21.59 10.56
C VAL A 307 -13.89 -21.82 11.68
N LYS A 308 -13.67 -23.12 12.00
CA LYS A 308 -12.68 -23.56 12.97
C LYS A 308 -11.74 -24.57 12.32
N GLU A 309 -10.46 -24.35 12.50
CA GLU A 309 -9.40 -25.29 12.12
C GLU A 309 -8.53 -25.60 13.34
N THR A 310 -7.84 -26.73 13.33
CA THR A 310 -6.93 -27.14 14.41
C THR A 310 -5.50 -27.14 13.95
N ALA A 311 -4.58 -26.72 14.83
CA ALA A 311 -3.14 -26.76 14.56
C ALA A 311 -2.36 -27.02 15.86
N PRO A 312 -1.13 -27.52 15.78
CA PRO A 312 -0.27 -27.72 16.96
C PRO A 312 0.26 -26.36 17.44
N VAL A 313 -0.57 -25.63 18.16
CA VAL A 313 -0.25 -24.31 18.73
C VAL A 313 -0.66 -24.28 20.20
N LYS A 314 0.20 -23.71 21.05
CA LYS A 314 -0.11 -23.52 22.48
C LYS A 314 -1.22 -22.49 22.71
N GLN A 315 -1.37 -21.55 21.79
CA GLN A 315 -2.32 -20.46 21.87
C GLN A 315 -3.13 -20.35 20.61
N GLY A 316 -4.44 -20.42 20.73
CA GLY A 316 -5.38 -20.24 19.63
C GLY A 316 -5.30 -18.85 19.00
N LYS A 317 -5.70 -18.74 17.74
CA LYS A 317 -5.77 -17.48 16.99
C LYS A 317 -7.21 -17.24 16.58
N LEU A 318 -7.87 -16.26 17.21
CA LEU A 318 -9.19 -15.79 16.85
C LEU A 318 -9.03 -14.57 15.90
N VAL A 319 -9.60 -14.69 14.72
CA VAL A 319 -9.66 -13.58 13.75
C VAL A 319 -11.13 -13.34 13.40
N MET A 320 -11.54 -12.06 13.46
CA MET A 320 -12.90 -11.66 13.12
C MET A 320 -12.85 -10.62 12.01
N GLY A 321 -13.58 -10.86 10.92
CA GLY A 321 -13.67 -9.98 9.76
C GLY A 321 -14.99 -9.21 9.76
N PHE A 322 -14.92 -7.92 9.47
CA PHE A 322 -16.06 -7.02 9.45
C PHE A 322 -16.12 -6.26 8.13
N ARG A 323 -17.33 -6.07 7.57
CA ARG A 323 -17.59 -5.11 6.51
C ARG A 323 -17.82 -3.74 7.11
N LEU A 324 -17.30 -2.71 6.45
CA LEU A 324 -17.33 -1.33 6.96
C LEU A 324 -18.43 -0.47 6.36
N GLY A 325 -19.34 -1.02 5.55
CA GLY A 325 -20.37 -0.24 4.86
C GLY A 325 -19.79 0.74 3.84
N MET A 326 -18.61 0.45 3.28
CA MET A 326 -17.96 1.31 2.29
C MET A 326 -18.43 0.97 0.88
N LYS A 327 -18.73 2.00 0.07
CA LYS A 327 -19.08 1.89 -1.36
C LYS A 327 -17.87 2.09 -2.26
N ASP A 328 -16.89 2.79 -1.76
CA ASP A 328 -15.59 3.01 -2.36
C ASP A 328 -14.55 3.31 -1.28
N ARG A 329 -13.27 3.37 -1.64
CA ARG A 329 -12.17 3.56 -0.68
C ARG A 329 -12.16 4.91 0.04
N ASN A 330 -12.95 5.89 -0.41
CA ASN A 330 -13.01 7.23 0.18
C ASN A 330 -14.26 7.44 1.02
N ASP A 331 -15.23 6.51 0.93
CA ASP A 331 -16.52 6.62 1.60
C ASP A 331 -16.35 6.67 3.12
N ASP A 332 -16.52 7.86 3.68
CA ASP A 332 -16.37 8.19 5.11
C ASP A 332 -15.05 7.67 5.74
N TYR A 333 -13.98 7.60 4.92
CA TYR A 333 -12.70 6.99 5.32
C TYR A 333 -12.15 7.51 6.64
N ALA A 334 -12.18 8.84 6.85
CA ALA A 334 -11.57 9.43 8.04
C ALA A 334 -12.28 8.98 9.32
N ALA A 335 -13.62 8.96 9.31
CA ALA A 335 -14.41 8.51 10.46
C ALA A 335 -14.22 7.00 10.70
N LYS A 336 -14.25 6.18 9.65
CA LYS A 336 -14.05 4.72 9.74
C LYS A 336 -12.63 4.36 10.21
N ARG A 337 -11.62 5.12 9.79
CA ARG A 337 -10.25 4.94 10.25
C ARG A 337 -10.07 5.27 11.72
N ILE A 338 -10.62 6.39 12.17
CA ILE A 338 -10.61 6.77 13.61
C ILE A 338 -11.42 5.76 14.42
N MET A 339 -12.61 5.37 13.95
CA MET A 339 -13.43 4.33 14.60
C MET A 339 -12.65 3.03 14.81
N SER A 340 -11.99 2.53 13.76
CA SER A 340 -11.14 1.33 13.87
C SER A 340 -9.99 1.53 14.87
N ASP A 341 -9.44 2.74 14.98
CA ASP A 341 -8.35 3.02 15.91
C ASP A 341 -8.84 3.09 17.37
N VAL A 342 -9.98 3.77 17.64
CA VAL A 342 -10.66 3.76 18.94
C VAL A 342 -11.03 2.34 19.36
N PHE A 343 -11.46 1.50 18.40
CA PHE A 343 -11.84 0.12 18.66
C PHE A 343 -10.64 -0.73 19.12
N GLY A 344 -9.56 -0.79 18.32
CA GLY A 344 -8.44 -1.70 18.61
C GLY A 344 -7.10 -1.30 18.00
N GLY A 345 -6.92 -0.05 17.51
CA GLY A 345 -5.74 0.36 16.75
C GLY A 345 -4.57 0.85 17.60
N ASN A 346 -4.76 1.17 18.87
CA ASN A 346 -3.73 1.73 19.75
C ASN A 346 -3.85 1.22 21.19
N PRO A 347 -2.85 1.45 22.07
CA PRO A 347 -2.88 0.99 23.47
C PRO A 347 -3.98 1.59 24.35
N ASN A 348 -4.62 2.68 23.91
CA ASN A 348 -5.75 3.29 24.60
C ASN A 348 -7.11 2.82 24.10
N SER A 349 -7.11 1.91 23.09
CA SER A 349 -8.32 1.41 22.45
C SER A 349 -9.17 0.53 23.37
N LYS A 350 -10.45 0.37 23.02
CA LYS A 350 -11.40 -0.45 23.75
C LYS A 350 -10.95 -1.91 23.88
N LEU A 351 -10.49 -2.52 22.77
CA LEU A 351 -10.03 -3.91 22.80
C LEU A 351 -8.81 -4.10 23.69
N PHE A 352 -7.89 -3.14 23.67
CA PHE A 352 -6.69 -3.22 24.51
C PHE A 352 -7.05 -3.09 25.99
N LYS A 353 -7.80 -2.03 26.37
CA LYS A 353 -8.16 -1.76 27.76
C LYS A 353 -9.04 -2.85 28.34
N VAL A 354 -10.13 -3.21 27.66
CA VAL A 354 -11.15 -4.10 28.23
C VAL A 354 -10.79 -5.57 28.01
N VAL A 355 -10.61 -6.00 26.75
CA VAL A 355 -10.45 -7.43 26.45
C VAL A 355 -9.10 -7.97 26.91
N ARG A 356 -8.02 -7.19 26.72
CA ARG A 356 -6.67 -7.59 27.12
C ARG A 356 -6.37 -7.30 28.58
N GLU A 357 -6.53 -6.03 29.05
CA GLU A 357 -6.06 -5.63 30.37
C GLU A 357 -7.08 -5.99 31.49
N GLU A 358 -8.34 -5.58 31.36
CA GLU A 358 -9.34 -5.79 32.42
C GLU A 358 -9.82 -7.24 32.49
N MET A 359 -10.16 -7.86 31.34
CA MET A 359 -10.68 -9.22 31.29
C MET A 359 -9.58 -10.28 31.18
N SER A 360 -8.36 -9.89 30.82
CA SER A 360 -7.20 -10.79 30.65
C SER A 360 -7.48 -12.00 29.75
N LEU A 361 -8.31 -11.84 28.71
CA LEU A 361 -8.72 -12.92 27.82
C LEU A 361 -7.68 -13.24 26.73
N CYS A 362 -6.72 -12.35 26.50
CA CYS A 362 -5.80 -12.47 25.38
C CYS A 362 -4.46 -11.79 25.65
N TYR A 363 -3.41 -12.23 24.96
CA TYR A 363 -2.10 -11.58 24.97
C TYR A 363 -2.06 -10.33 24.07
N TYR A 364 -2.81 -10.36 22.98
CA TYR A 364 -3.03 -9.23 22.10
C TYR A 364 -4.47 -9.28 21.57
N CYS A 365 -5.05 -8.10 21.40
CA CYS A 365 -6.30 -7.92 20.67
C CYS A 365 -6.21 -6.59 19.96
N SER A 366 -6.28 -6.61 18.64
CA SER A 366 -6.11 -5.39 17.84
C SER A 366 -7.00 -5.40 16.62
N SER A 367 -7.46 -4.22 16.19
CA SER A 367 -8.18 -4.02 14.94
C SER A 367 -7.31 -3.34 13.90
N ARG A 368 -7.53 -3.68 12.63
CA ARG A 368 -6.88 -3.06 11.48
C ARG A 368 -7.87 -2.88 10.34
N MET A 369 -8.06 -1.63 9.92
CA MET A 369 -8.82 -1.32 8.72
C MET A 369 -7.99 -1.57 7.46
N LEU A 370 -8.56 -2.28 6.49
CA LEU A 370 -8.03 -2.49 5.14
C LEU A 370 -8.84 -1.63 4.16
N ARG A 371 -8.42 -0.37 4.04
CA ARG A 371 -9.14 0.67 3.31
C ARG A 371 -9.44 0.30 1.85
N ALA A 372 -8.44 -0.27 1.17
CA ALA A 372 -8.55 -0.62 -0.24
C ALA A 372 -9.62 -1.69 -0.53
N LYS A 373 -10.15 -2.35 0.51
CA LYS A 373 -11.21 -3.37 0.39
C LYS A 373 -12.47 -3.02 1.19
N GLY A 374 -12.40 -2.02 2.07
CA GLY A 374 -13.53 -1.64 2.91
C GLY A 374 -13.85 -2.65 4.01
N ILE A 375 -12.83 -3.36 4.52
CA ILE A 375 -12.97 -4.34 5.60
C ILE A 375 -12.13 -3.97 6.81
N MET A 376 -12.51 -4.50 7.97
CA MET A 376 -11.73 -4.42 9.20
C MET A 376 -11.51 -5.81 9.76
N LEU A 377 -10.28 -6.09 10.17
CA LEU A 377 -9.91 -7.35 10.82
C LEU A 377 -9.61 -7.10 12.29
N VAL A 378 -10.15 -7.93 13.17
CA VAL A 378 -9.74 -8.02 14.58
C VAL A 378 -8.96 -9.32 14.75
N GLN A 379 -7.76 -9.23 15.28
CA GLN A 379 -6.89 -10.38 15.55
C GLN A 379 -6.64 -10.48 17.05
N SER A 380 -6.77 -11.68 17.61
CA SER A 380 -6.52 -11.94 19.01
C SER A 380 -5.82 -13.30 19.21
N GLY A 381 -4.88 -13.35 20.16
CA GLY A 381 -4.26 -14.58 20.62
C GLY A 381 -4.86 -14.97 21.96
N ILE A 382 -5.60 -16.07 22.00
CA ILE A 382 -6.42 -16.50 23.14
C ILE A 382 -6.12 -17.95 23.55
N GLU A 383 -6.43 -18.29 24.78
CA GLU A 383 -6.59 -19.71 25.15
C GLU A 383 -7.86 -20.23 24.48
N SER A 384 -7.79 -21.44 23.88
CA SER A 384 -8.90 -21.98 23.05
C SER A 384 -10.24 -22.04 23.79
N PHE A 385 -10.23 -22.39 25.08
CA PHE A 385 -11.44 -22.41 25.90
C PHE A 385 -12.07 -21.04 26.17
N ASN A 386 -11.39 -19.95 25.87
CA ASN A 386 -11.90 -18.58 26.02
C ASN A 386 -12.52 -18.00 24.72
N GLU A 387 -12.65 -18.82 23.66
CA GLU A 387 -13.14 -18.37 22.34
C GLU A 387 -14.45 -17.56 22.45
N GLU A 388 -15.50 -18.17 23.02
CA GLU A 388 -16.82 -17.54 23.12
C GLU A 388 -16.80 -16.27 23.98
N LYS A 389 -16.02 -16.28 25.06
CA LYS A 389 -15.86 -15.10 25.93
C LYS A 389 -15.15 -13.95 25.20
N ALA A 390 -14.07 -14.28 24.51
CA ALA A 390 -13.30 -13.28 23.75
C ALA A 390 -14.10 -12.70 22.58
N LYS A 391 -14.80 -13.56 21.82
CA LYS A 391 -15.70 -13.14 20.74
C LYS A 391 -16.79 -12.22 21.26
N THR A 392 -17.49 -12.59 22.32
CA THR A 392 -18.54 -11.78 22.95
C THR A 392 -17.96 -10.46 23.44
N ALA A 393 -16.84 -10.46 24.17
CA ALA A 393 -16.21 -9.23 24.65
C ALA A 393 -15.81 -8.29 23.52
N ILE A 394 -15.28 -8.81 22.40
CA ILE A 394 -14.94 -7.98 21.21
C ILE A 394 -16.20 -7.34 20.64
N LEU A 395 -17.30 -8.09 20.46
CA LEU A 395 -18.56 -7.57 19.93
C LEU A 395 -19.20 -6.55 20.88
N ASP A 396 -19.17 -6.79 22.18
CA ASP A 396 -19.66 -5.84 23.17
C ASP A 396 -18.92 -4.50 23.10
N GLN A 397 -17.59 -4.51 22.87
CA GLN A 397 -16.85 -3.26 22.73
C GLN A 397 -17.21 -2.50 21.44
N LEU A 398 -17.55 -3.19 20.35
CA LEU A 398 -18.09 -2.54 19.16
C LEU A 398 -19.45 -1.89 19.43
N GLU A 399 -20.35 -2.63 20.13
CA GLU A 399 -21.66 -2.11 20.53
C GLU A 399 -21.54 -0.90 21.49
N GLU A 400 -20.56 -0.91 22.40
CA GLU A 400 -20.28 0.27 23.24
C GLU A 400 -19.86 1.50 22.42
N ILE A 401 -19.07 1.32 21.35
CA ILE A 401 -18.74 2.44 20.45
C ILE A 401 -19.98 2.93 19.69
N LYS A 402 -20.83 2.01 19.20
CA LYS A 402 -22.11 2.37 18.53
C LYS A 402 -23.03 3.20 19.43
N LYS A 403 -23.04 2.92 20.73
CA LYS A 403 -23.80 3.68 21.75
C LYS A 403 -23.11 4.99 22.17
N GLY A 404 -21.88 5.24 21.72
CA GLY A 404 -21.08 6.42 22.11
C GLY A 404 -20.41 6.29 23.47
N ASN A 405 -20.27 5.08 24.04
CA ASN A 405 -19.63 4.83 25.31
C ASN A 405 -18.09 4.78 25.21
N PHE A 406 -17.50 5.84 24.69
CA PHE A 406 -16.09 6.15 24.72
C PHE A 406 -15.89 7.63 25.00
N THR A 407 -14.74 8.01 25.53
CA THR A 407 -14.47 9.39 25.96
C THR A 407 -13.89 10.25 24.83
N GLU A 408 -13.91 11.56 24.99
CA GLU A 408 -13.16 12.48 24.11
C GLU A 408 -11.64 12.20 24.19
N GLU A 409 -11.14 11.77 25.35
CA GLU A 409 -9.74 11.39 25.54
C GLU A 409 -9.37 10.16 24.70
N ASP A 410 -10.26 9.16 24.57
CA ASP A 410 -10.04 8.00 23.69
C ASP A 410 -10.00 8.44 22.22
N LEU A 411 -10.87 9.37 21.82
CA LEU A 411 -10.90 9.95 20.48
C LEU A 411 -9.61 10.73 20.17
N ASP A 412 -9.20 11.60 21.09
CA ASP A 412 -7.97 12.41 20.94
C ASP A 412 -6.71 11.54 20.94
N ALA A 413 -6.66 10.49 21.76
CA ALA A 413 -5.56 9.52 21.75
C ALA A 413 -5.44 8.82 20.38
N SER A 414 -6.57 8.44 19.79
CA SER A 414 -6.60 7.80 18.46
C SER A 414 -6.18 8.79 17.36
N LYS A 415 -6.68 10.03 17.39
CA LYS A 415 -6.22 11.08 16.46
C LYS A 415 -4.72 11.31 16.56
N LYS A 416 -4.20 11.36 17.80
CA LYS A 416 -2.78 11.58 18.05
C LYS A 416 -1.93 10.42 17.56
N ALA A 417 -2.33 9.17 17.83
CA ALA A 417 -1.63 7.97 17.38
C ALA A 417 -1.54 7.93 15.84
N LEU A 418 -2.63 8.24 15.14
CA LEU A 418 -2.64 8.33 13.68
C LEU A 418 -1.82 9.51 13.15
N GLU A 419 -1.89 10.68 13.80
CA GLU A 419 -1.03 11.81 13.44
C GLU A 419 0.46 11.45 13.52
N ASP A 420 0.89 10.79 14.59
CA ASP A 420 2.28 10.38 14.78
C ASP A 420 2.70 9.30 13.77
N ALA A 421 1.84 8.31 13.51
CA ALA A 421 2.08 7.29 12.50
C ALA A 421 2.22 7.87 11.08
N PHE A 422 1.36 8.83 10.72
CA PHE A 422 1.40 9.46 9.40
C PHE A 422 2.57 10.45 9.26
N LYS A 423 2.98 11.11 10.35
CA LYS A 423 4.19 11.95 10.34
C LYS A 423 5.47 11.14 10.13
N SER A 424 5.55 9.93 10.67
CA SER A 424 6.73 9.07 10.52
C SER A 424 6.95 8.58 9.07
N VAL A 425 5.92 8.67 8.20
CA VAL A 425 6.07 8.38 6.76
C VAL A 425 7.14 9.27 6.11
N SER A 426 7.31 10.50 6.60
CA SER A 426 8.30 11.45 6.07
C SER A 426 9.73 11.23 6.58
N ASP A 427 9.98 10.20 7.37
CA ASP A 427 11.29 9.98 8.00
C ASP A 427 12.30 9.28 7.09
N SER A 428 11.84 8.56 6.05
CA SER A 428 12.72 7.92 5.07
C SER A 428 12.19 7.97 3.63
N PRO A 429 13.09 7.92 2.61
CA PRO A 429 12.69 7.86 1.22
C PRO A 429 11.88 6.61 0.90
N GLU A 430 12.19 5.46 1.53
CA GLU A 430 11.50 4.19 1.34
C GLU A 430 10.06 4.23 1.87
N ALA A 431 9.85 4.89 3.02
CA ALA A 431 8.51 5.05 3.59
C ALA A 431 7.63 5.95 2.71
N LEU A 432 8.19 7.06 2.18
CA LEU A 432 7.49 7.91 1.23
C LEU A 432 7.21 7.20 -0.10
N ASP A 433 8.18 6.43 -0.62
CA ASP A 433 7.99 5.63 -1.82
C ASP A 433 6.86 4.60 -1.63
N SER A 434 6.86 3.90 -0.49
CA SER A 434 5.78 2.97 -0.13
C SER A 434 4.43 3.68 0.03
N TRP A 435 4.41 4.86 0.65
CA TRP A 435 3.22 5.67 0.79
C TRP A 435 2.57 6.00 -0.56
N PHE A 436 3.36 6.46 -1.53
CA PHE A 436 2.84 6.78 -2.85
C PHE A 436 2.49 5.53 -3.66
N THR A 437 3.20 4.42 -3.46
CA THR A 437 2.82 3.12 -4.07
C THR A 437 1.42 2.67 -3.63
N THR A 438 1.04 2.86 -2.35
CA THR A 438 -0.32 2.50 -1.89
C THR A 438 -1.44 3.31 -2.53
N GLN A 439 -1.09 4.37 -3.25
CA GLN A 439 -2.03 5.26 -3.94
C GLN A 439 -2.05 5.04 -5.46
N ILE A 440 -1.39 4.01 -5.98
CA ILE A 440 -1.26 3.73 -7.43
C ILE A 440 -2.61 3.61 -8.16
N GLU A 441 -3.68 3.19 -7.45
CA GLU A 441 -5.04 3.16 -8.01
C GLU A 441 -5.68 4.55 -8.15
N HIS A 442 -5.11 5.58 -7.49
CA HIS A 442 -5.74 6.90 -7.44
C HIS A 442 -5.45 7.73 -8.68
N SER A 443 -6.39 8.59 -9.00
CA SER A 443 -6.17 9.69 -9.96
C SER A 443 -5.47 10.90 -9.33
N GLU A 444 -5.50 11.00 -8.00
CA GLU A 444 -4.88 12.08 -7.22
C GLU A 444 -4.12 11.49 -6.04
N TYR A 445 -2.89 11.91 -5.88
CA TYR A 445 -2.03 11.51 -4.75
C TYR A 445 -2.12 12.56 -3.64
N LEU A 446 -2.21 12.09 -2.41
CA LEU A 446 -2.34 12.93 -1.23
C LEU A 446 -1.10 12.83 -0.33
N TYR A 447 -0.75 13.92 0.34
CA TYR A 447 0.25 13.93 1.40
C TYR A 447 -0.26 13.21 2.66
N PRO A 448 0.63 12.63 3.48
CA PRO A 448 0.28 12.19 4.84
C PRO A 448 -0.43 13.29 5.64
N GLU A 449 -0.02 14.55 5.50
CA GLU A 449 -0.59 15.72 6.16
C GLU A 449 -2.05 16.00 5.76
N ASP A 450 -2.44 15.68 4.53
CA ASP A 450 -3.83 15.82 4.09
C ASP A 450 -4.74 14.86 4.89
N TYR A 451 -4.28 13.63 5.11
CA TYR A 451 -4.98 12.65 5.95
C TYR A 451 -5.01 13.07 7.42
N ILE A 452 -3.91 13.57 7.98
CA ILE A 452 -3.87 14.12 9.33
C ILE A 452 -4.91 15.22 9.50
N ASN A 453 -5.06 16.12 8.51
CA ASN A 453 -6.06 17.17 8.55
C ASN A 453 -7.49 16.61 8.46
N MET A 454 -7.72 15.54 7.70
CA MET A 454 -9.02 14.86 7.67
C MET A 454 -9.35 14.27 9.06
N PHE A 455 -8.39 13.60 9.70
CA PHE A 455 -8.58 12.98 11.02
C PHE A 455 -8.87 14.01 12.12
N LYS A 456 -8.23 15.18 12.10
CA LYS A 456 -8.47 16.26 13.06
C LYS A 456 -9.93 16.73 13.04
N GLY A 457 -10.58 16.68 11.88
CA GLY A 457 -11.96 17.09 11.69
C GLY A 457 -13.03 16.08 12.14
N VAL A 458 -12.65 14.83 12.48
CA VAL A 458 -13.59 13.79 12.89
C VAL A 458 -14.15 14.08 14.27
N THR A 459 -15.47 14.00 14.43
CA THR A 459 -16.18 14.18 15.71
C THR A 459 -16.55 12.82 16.32
N LYS A 460 -17.00 12.84 17.55
CA LYS A 460 -17.53 11.64 18.22
C LYS A 460 -18.75 11.08 17.50
N GLU A 461 -19.63 11.94 17.00
CA GLU A 461 -20.81 11.58 16.22
C GLU A 461 -20.43 10.90 14.89
N ASP A 462 -19.34 11.35 14.25
CA ASP A 462 -18.82 10.70 13.04
C ASP A 462 -18.33 9.27 13.33
N VAL A 463 -17.67 9.06 14.47
CA VAL A 463 -17.21 7.73 14.91
C VAL A 463 -18.40 6.82 15.22
N ILE A 464 -19.43 7.33 15.91
CA ILE A 464 -20.67 6.58 16.20
C ILE A 464 -21.36 6.17 14.90
N ARG A 465 -21.51 7.10 13.96
CA ARG A 465 -22.09 6.81 12.64
C ARG A 465 -21.30 5.73 11.93
N ALA A 466 -19.97 5.88 11.84
CA ALA A 466 -19.09 4.91 11.20
C ALA A 466 -19.15 3.52 11.85
N ALA A 467 -19.30 3.45 13.18
CA ALA A 467 -19.45 2.18 13.90
C ALA A 467 -20.79 1.49 13.57
N ASN A 468 -21.87 2.26 13.39
CA ASN A 468 -23.18 1.70 13.05
C ASN A 468 -23.23 1.08 11.64
N ASP A 469 -22.34 1.46 10.74
CA ASP A 469 -22.21 0.85 9.41
C ASP A 469 -21.48 -0.52 9.46
N VAL A 470 -20.83 -0.85 10.60
CA VAL A 470 -20.00 -2.07 10.71
C VAL A 470 -20.87 -3.30 10.96
N THR A 471 -20.67 -4.31 10.10
CA THR A 471 -21.31 -5.63 10.26
C THR A 471 -20.24 -6.73 10.36
N LEU A 472 -20.46 -7.70 11.28
CA LEU A 472 -19.64 -8.91 11.35
C LEU A 472 -19.93 -9.78 10.12
N ASP A 473 -18.88 -10.29 9.48
CA ASP A 473 -18.98 -11.14 8.30
C ASP A 473 -18.47 -12.57 8.61
N THR A 474 -17.22 -12.68 9.06
CA THR A 474 -16.59 -13.99 9.25
C THR A 474 -15.85 -14.05 10.57
N VAL A 475 -15.97 -15.21 11.25
CA VAL A 475 -15.18 -15.56 12.42
C VAL A 475 -14.36 -16.81 12.11
N PHE A 476 -13.05 -16.69 12.24
CA PHE A 476 -12.13 -17.80 12.07
C PHE A 476 -11.39 -18.08 13.37
N MET A 477 -11.40 -19.33 13.80
CA MET A 477 -10.65 -19.80 14.96
C MET A 477 -9.64 -20.89 14.55
N LEU A 478 -8.37 -20.60 14.75
CA LEU A 478 -7.33 -21.62 14.75
C LEU A 478 -7.15 -22.13 16.19
N GLU A 479 -7.70 -23.30 16.47
CA GLU A 479 -7.66 -23.91 17.79
C GLU A 479 -6.35 -24.68 18.03
N GLY A 480 -5.76 -24.49 19.18
CA GLY A 480 -4.61 -25.31 19.60
C GLY A 480 -5.05 -26.75 19.90
N THR A 481 -4.35 -27.70 19.31
CA THR A 481 -4.40 -29.07 19.86
C THR A 481 -3.55 -29.07 21.12
N GLU A 482 -4.10 -29.51 22.26
CA GLU A 482 -3.28 -29.83 23.42
C GLU A 482 -2.27 -30.88 22.95
N ASP A 483 -0.98 -30.55 22.98
CA ASP A 483 0.04 -31.58 22.90
C ASP A 483 -0.20 -32.49 24.09
N GLU A 484 -0.38 -33.77 23.84
CA GLU A 484 -0.24 -34.82 24.87
C GLU A 484 1.23 -34.72 25.35
N GLU A 485 1.54 -33.66 26.15
CA GLU A 485 2.78 -33.61 26.89
C GLU A 485 2.58 -34.46 28.14
N GLY A 486 3.17 -35.62 28.05
CA GLY A 486 3.66 -36.22 29.26
C GLY A 486 2.96 -37.44 29.78
N GLU A 487 3.23 -38.52 29.19
CA GLU A 487 3.57 -39.74 29.92
C GLU A 487 4.94 -40.18 29.43
N ASN A 488 5.98 -39.61 30.03
CA ASN A 488 7.28 -40.26 30.19
C ASN A 488 8.05 -39.54 31.31
N GLU A 489 7.73 -39.90 32.53
CA GLU A 489 8.72 -39.98 33.60
C GLU A 489 9.29 -41.40 33.64
#